data_b868030b1719225ef82c3587d2d1dbe7
#
_entry.id   b868030b1719225ef82c3587d2d1dbe7
#
_cell.length_a   1.000
_cell.length_b   1.000
_cell.length_c   1.000
_cell.angle_alpha   90.00
_cell.angle_beta   90.00
_cell.angle_gamma   90.00
#
_symmetry.space_group_name_H-M   'P 1'
#
loop_
_entity.id
_entity.type
_entity.pdbx_description
1 polymer ?
#
loop_
_entity_poly.entity_id
_entity_poly.type
_entity_poly.pdbx_seq_one_letter_code
_entity_poly.pdbx_strand_id
1 'polypeptide(L)'
;MNVWCWWCCHPFESTPLQMPYKHDERRNKFHTSGNFCSWSCMKMYAIDKYGCNRGGLICGNIVMMRRKLFNKIGTIKRAPHRQRLDVFGGDLTIDQFRENQIVDKEEPKEIKTEPVPEINIPIAPSTKKLSDINSATGKNETLRLKRAKPLKRNANNLESVLGLVIKTKT
;
A
#
# COMPACT_ATOMS: atom_id res chain seq x y z
N MET A 1 20.75 -7.35 24.86
CA MET A 1 19.93 -6.12 25.01
C MET A 1 18.48 -6.53 24.92
N ASN A 2 17.68 -6.21 25.93
CA ASN A 2 16.26 -6.54 25.89
C ASN A 2 15.54 -5.57 24.94
N VAL A 3 14.93 -6.10 23.90
CA VAL A 3 14.14 -5.31 22.95
C VAL A 3 12.72 -5.19 23.47
N TRP A 4 12.18 -3.96 23.46
CA TRP A 4 10.82 -3.69 23.94
C TRP A 4 9.83 -3.57 22.78
N CYS A 5 8.67 -4.16 22.95
CA CYS A 5 7.59 -4.04 21.98
C CYS A 5 6.91 -2.66 22.10
N TRP A 6 6.77 -1.96 20.98
CA TRP A 6 6.17 -0.62 20.95
C TRP A 6 4.67 -0.59 21.28
N TRP A 7 3.99 -1.72 21.25
CA TRP A 7 2.58 -1.80 21.60
C TRP A 7 2.34 -2.23 23.02
N CYS A 8 2.79 -3.42 23.41
CA CYS A 8 2.54 -3.95 24.76
C CYS A 8 3.51 -3.41 25.82
N CYS A 9 4.54 -2.65 25.42
CA CYS A 9 5.52 -2.06 26.33
C CYS A 9 6.19 -3.06 27.29
N HIS A 10 6.45 -4.29 26.78
CA HIS A 10 7.16 -5.33 27.53
C HIS A 10 8.33 -5.86 26.70
N PRO A 11 9.39 -6.35 27.39
CA PRO A 11 10.50 -6.99 26.72
C PRO A 11 10.07 -8.31 26.08
N PHE A 12 10.79 -8.75 25.06
CA PHE A 12 10.59 -10.04 24.39
C PHE A 12 11.92 -10.53 23.82
N GLU A 13 12.05 -11.86 23.71
CA GLU A 13 13.29 -12.53 23.29
C GLU A 13 13.29 -12.94 21.80
N SER A 14 12.08 -12.99 21.18
CA SER A 14 11.97 -13.33 19.76
C SER A 14 12.57 -12.27 18.86
N THR A 15 12.89 -12.66 17.62
CA THR A 15 13.34 -11.70 16.59
C THR A 15 12.32 -10.57 16.43
N PRO A 16 12.73 -9.30 16.57
CA PRO A 16 11.81 -8.18 16.49
C PRO A 16 11.23 -8.03 15.09
N LEU A 17 9.90 -8.02 15.03
CA LEU A 17 9.18 -7.71 13.81
C LEU A 17 9.14 -6.18 13.61
N GLN A 18 9.36 -5.73 12.40
CA GLN A 18 9.34 -4.32 12.04
C GLN A 18 8.11 -3.99 11.19
N MET A 19 7.42 -2.90 11.51
CA MET A 19 6.19 -2.49 10.83
C MET A 19 6.48 -1.86 9.46
N PRO A 20 5.91 -2.40 8.37
CA PRO A 20 6.06 -1.85 7.02
C PRO A 20 5.14 -0.65 6.80
N TYR A 21 5.59 0.55 7.12
CA TYR A 21 4.80 1.76 6.98
C TYR A 21 4.64 2.24 5.53
N LYS A 22 5.53 1.78 4.62
CA LYS A 22 5.46 2.07 3.19
C LYS A 22 5.96 0.87 2.38
N HIS A 23 5.28 0.58 1.28
CA HIS A 23 5.71 -0.40 0.28
C HIS A 23 6.04 0.32 -1.03
N ASP A 24 7.24 0.09 -1.56
CA ASP A 24 7.66 0.52 -2.88
C ASP A 24 7.44 -0.66 -3.84
N GLU A 25 6.37 -0.60 -4.63
CA GLU A 25 5.99 -1.66 -5.57
C GLU A 25 7.03 -1.85 -6.68
N ARG A 26 7.62 -0.74 -7.17
CA ARG A 26 8.60 -0.79 -8.26
C ARG A 26 9.87 -1.55 -7.86
N ARG A 27 10.35 -1.29 -6.64
CA ARG A 27 11.55 -1.93 -6.08
C ARG A 27 11.24 -3.15 -5.24
N ASN A 28 9.95 -3.48 -5.08
CA ASN A 28 9.46 -4.55 -4.22
C ASN A 28 10.05 -4.52 -2.79
N LYS A 29 10.25 -3.31 -2.25
CA LYS A 29 10.92 -3.06 -0.97
C LYS A 29 9.94 -2.48 0.05
N PHE A 30 10.00 -3.00 1.28
CA PHE A 30 9.30 -2.42 2.42
C PHE A 30 10.20 -1.45 3.17
N HIS A 31 9.64 -0.32 3.54
CA HIS A 31 10.24 0.59 4.52
C HIS A 31 9.62 0.28 5.86
N THR A 32 10.46 -0.10 6.82
CA THR A 32 10.02 -0.64 8.10
C THR A 32 10.44 0.26 9.26
N SER A 33 9.72 0.19 10.37
CA SER A 33 10.05 0.89 11.60
C SER A 33 9.48 0.19 12.84
N GLY A 34 10.12 0.43 13.97
CA GLY A 34 9.67 -0.06 15.27
C GLY A 34 9.99 -1.51 15.54
N ASN A 35 9.78 -1.93 16.80
CA ASN A 35 10.02 -3.27 17.27
C ASN A 35 8.73 -3.84 17.85
N PHE A 36 8.31 -5.00 17.37
CA PHE A 36 7.07 -5.65 17.78
C PHE A 36 7.32 -7.13 18.07
N CYS A 37 6.73 -7.61 19.17
CA CYS A 37 6.82 -9.01 19.54
C CYS A 37 5.92 -9.92 18.68
N SER A 38 4.89 -9.36 18.04
CA SER A 38 3.91 -10.12 17.24
C SER A 38 3.29 -9.29 16.15
N TRP A 39 2.73 -9.95 15.13
CA TRP A 39 1.94 -9.31 14.07
C TRP A 39 0.68 -8.63 14.61
N SER A 40 0.11 -9.20 15.67
CA SER A 40 -1.08 -8.66 16.35
C SER A 40 -0.80 -7.30 17.00
N CYS A 41 0.30 -7.19 17.74
CA CYS A 41 0.78 -5.95 18.34
C CYS A 41 1.08 -4.89 17.27
N MET A 42 1.77 -5.28 16.21
CA MET A 42 2.10 -4.40 15.08
C MET A 42 0.84 -3.84 14.41
N LYS A 43 -0.16 -4.70 14.15
CA LYS A 43 -1.43 -4.30 13.55
C LYS A 43 -2.18 -3.28 14.41
N MET A 44 -2.26 -3.55 15.72
CA MET A 44 -2.98 -2.66 16.62
C MET A 44 -2.29 -1.30 16.75
N TYR A 45 -0.96 -1.29 16.86
CA TYR A 45 -0.17 -0.05 16.86
C TYR A 45 -0.37 0.77 15.58
N ALA A 46 -0.42 0.11 14.42
CA ALA A 46 -0.63 0.80 13.16
C ALA A 46 -2.00 1.52 13.12
N ILE A 47 -3.05 0.87 13.62
CA ILE A 47 -4.40 1.45 13.68
C ILE A 47 -4.46 2.60 14.69
N ASP A 48 -3.89 2.40 15.89
CA ASP A 48 -3.88 3.40 16.96
C ASP A 48 -3.13 4.68 16.55
N LYS A 49 -1.93 4.52 16.01
CA LYS A 49 -1.05 5.66 15.67
C LYS A 49 -1.47 6.40 14.41
N TYR A 50 -1.95 5.69 13.39
CA TYR A 50 -2.19 6.27 12.05
C TYR A 50 -3.68 6.38 11.69
N GLY A 51 -4.57 5.95 12.59
CA GLY A 51 -6.01 5.94 12.35
C GLY A 51 -6.47 4.89 11.34
N CYS A 52 -7.78 4.82 11.11
CA CYS A 52 -8.39 3.77 10.29
C CYS A 52 -7.93 3.81 8.83
N ASN A 53 -7.79 4.98 8.22
CA ASN A 53 -7.46 5.11 6.80
C ASN A 53 -6.00 4.71 6.53
N ARG A 54 -5.04 5.45 7.08
CA ARG A 54 -3.62 5.16 6.88
C ARG A 54 -3.19 3.86 7.58
N GLY A 55 -3.69 3.60 8.78
CA GLY A 55 -3.45 2.36 9.50
C GLY A 55 -4.00 1.15 8.74
N GLY A 56 -5.13 1.27 8.03
CA GLY A 56 -5.67 0.23 7.16
C GLY A 56 -4.71 -0.14 6.02
N LEU A 57 -4.12 0.85 5.35
CA LEU A 57 -3.10 0.62 4.30
C LEU A 57 -1.86 -0.08 4.88
N ILE A 58 -1.40 0.34 6.05
CA ILE A 58 -0.26 -0.30 6.74
C ILE A 58 -0.63 -1.75 7.11
N CYS A 59 -1.85 -2.03 7.53
CA CYS A 59 -2.32 -3.40 7.80
C CYS A 59 -2.26 -4.27 6.53
N GLY A 60 -2.59 -3.75 5.37
CA GLY A 60 -2.40 -4.41 4.08
C GLY A 60 -0.93 -4.75 3.83
N ASN A 61 -0.02 -3.79 4.05
CA ASN A 61 1.42 -4.00 3.91
C ASN A 61 1.94 -5.07 4.89
N ILE A 62 1.41 -5.11 6.12
CA ILE A 62 1.77 -6.13 7.14
C ILE A 62 1.41 -7.53 6.63
N VAL A 63 0.21 -7.72 6.08
CA VAL A 63 -0.22 -9.02 5.52
C VAL A 63 0.66 -9.42 4.33
N MET A 64 0.96 -8.47 3.43
CA MET A 64 1.85 -8.73 2.30
C MET A 64 3.27 -9.09 2.76
N MET A 65 3.82 -8.39 3.73
CA MET A 65 5.14 -8.69 4.28
C MET A 65 5.17 -10.06 4.94
N ARG A 66 4.15 -10.43 5.73
CA ARG A 66 4.02 -11.75 6.35
C ARG A 66 3.97 -12.85 5.30
N ARG A 67 3.21 -12.65 4.22
CA ARG A 67 3.14 -13.59 3.10
C ARG A 67 4.50 -13.78 2.42
N LYS A 68 5.26 -12.68 2.22
CA LYS A 68 6.58 -12.74 1.59
C LYS A 68 7.62 -13.44 2.47
N LEU A 69 7.66 -13.13 3.76
CA LEU A 69 8.68 -13.67 4.67
C LEU A 69 8.39 -15.10 5.13
N PHE A 70 7.13 -15.40 5.41
CA PHE A 70 6.73 -16.67 6.05
C PHE A 70 5.84 -17.53 5.16
N ASN A 71 5.46 -17.05 3.98
CA ASN A 71 4.51 -17.70 3.07
C ASN A 71 3.16 -18.07 3.74
N LYS A 72 2.79 -17.33 4.80
CA LYS A 72 1.53 -17.55 5.52
C LYS A 72 0.47 -16.58 5.05
N ILE A 73 -0.66 -17.13 4.65
CA ILE A 73 -1.84 -16.39 4.23
C ILE A 73 -2.88 -16.48 5.34
N GLY A 74 -3.51 -15.36 5.67
CA GLY A 74 -4.59 -15.34 6.65
C GLY A 74 -4.74 -13.97 7.32
N THR A 75 -5.88 -13.81 7.97
CA THR A 75 -6.17 -12.59 8.72
C THR A 75 -5.37 -12.54 10.00
N ILE A 76 -4.75 -11.41 10.28
CA ILE A 76 -4.07 -11.17 11.54
C ILE A 76 -5.08 -10.62 12.54
N LYS A 77 -5.31 -11.33 13.64
CA LYS A 77 -6.15 -10.84 14.75
C LYS A 77 -5.50 -9.62 15.37
N ARG A 78 -6.32 -8.70 15.88
CA ARG A 78 -5.83 -7.52 16.61
C ARG A 78 -5.39 -7.94 18.01
N ALA A 79 -4.30 -7.37 18.51
CA ALA A 79 -3.96 -7.47 19.92
C ALA A 79 -5.01 -6.71 20.76
N PRO A 80 -5.18 -7.07 22.04
CA PRO A 80 -5.98 -6.26 22.95
C PRO A 80 -5.43 -4.83 23.05
N HIS A 81 -6.26 -3.92 23.53
CA HIS A 81 -5.79 -2.55 23.77
C HIS A 81 -4.78 -2.55 24.92
N ARG A 82 -3.70 -1.78 24.79
CA ARG A 82 -2.61 -1.78 25.79
C ARG A 82 -3.05 -1.34 27.19
N GLN A 83 -4.13 -0.54 27.29
CA GLN A 83 -4.69 -0.13 28.58
C GLN A 83 -5.29 -1.30 29.38
N ARG A 84 -5.51 -2.47 28.75
CA ARG A 84 -5.95 -3.65 29.47
C ARG A 84 -4.82 -4.40 30.18
N LEU A 85 -3.57 -4.01 29.97
CA LEU A 85 -2.44 -4.56 30.72
C LEU A 85 -2.44 -4.05 32.16
N ASP A 86 -2.06 -4.92 33.09
CA ASP A 86 -1.90 -4.63 34.50
C ASP A 86 -0.97 -3.45 34.77
N VAL A 87 0.10 -3.31 34.00
CA VAL A 87 1.07 -2.18 34.07
C VAL A 87 0.38 -0.82 33.83
N PHE A 88 -0.73 -0.81 33.10
CA PHE A 88 -1.53 0.41 32.86
C PHE A 88 -2.83 0.45 33.68
N GLY A 89 -2.95 -0.42 34.71
CA GLY A 89 -4.12 -0.51 35.57
C GLY A 89 -5.26 -1.36 34.99
N GLY A 90 -4.98 -2.20 33.99
CA GLY A 90 -5.96 -3.10 33.38
C GLY A 90 -6.08 -4.45 34.10
N ASP A 91 -6.80 -5.36 33.46
CA ASP A 91 -7.20 -6.66 33.99
C ASP A 91 -6.34 -7.84 33.47
N LEU A 92 -5.46 -7.61 32.50
CA LEU A 92 -4.68 -8.65 31.84
C LEU A 92 -3.20 -8.63 32.24
N THR A 93 -2.68 -9.80 32.62
CA THR A 93 -1.23 -9.99 32.70
C THR A 93 -0.62 -10.03 31.30
N ILE A 94 0.70 -9.83 31.18
CA ILE A 94 1.39 -9.87 29.87
C ILE A 94 1.25 -11.22 29.17
N ASP A 95 1.21 -12.33 29.92
CA ASP A 95 1.06 -13.67 29.35
C ASP A 95 -0.34 -13.86 28.77
N GLN A 96 -1.37 -13.47 29.50
CA GLN A 96 -2.76 -13.47 29.02
C GLN A 96 -2.94 -12.57 27.81
N PHE A 97 -2.27 -11.40 27.80
CA PHE A 97 -2.30 -10.47 26.69
C PHE A 97 -1.68 -11.06 25.41
N ARG A 98 -0.63 -11.89 25.56
CA ARG A 98 0.09 -12.52 24.45
C ARG A 98 -0.45 -13.87 24.01
N GLU A 99 -1.30 -14.52 24.79
CA GLU A 99 -1.77 -15.90 24.61
C GLU A 99 -2.31 -16.17 23.19
N ASN A 100 -3.14 -15.27 22.68
CA ASN A 100 -3.79 -15.41 21.37
C ASN A 100 -3.12 -14.60 20.25
N GLN A 101 -1.85 -14.21 20.43
CA GLN A 101 -1.15 -13.41 19.44
C GLN A 101 -0.49 -14.28 18.37
N ILE A 102 -0.51 -13.78 17.15
CA ILE A 102 0.09 -14.48 16.02
C ILE A 102 1.58 -14.13 15.97
N VAL A 103 2.39 -15.14 16.29
CA VAL A 103 3.85 -15.08 16.17
C VAL A 103 4.27 -16.21 15.22
N ASP A 104 4.92 -15.85 14.13
CA ASP A 104 5.53 -16.83 13.24
C ASP A 104 6.96 -17.07 13.73
N LYS A 105 7.20 -18.26 14.32
CA LYS A 105 8.50 -18.66 14.91
C LYS A 105 9.46 -19.27 13.89
N GLU A 106 9.03 -19.46 12.65
CA GLU A 106 9.90 -19.99 11.60
C GLU A 106 10.86 -18.89 11.12
N GLU A 107 12.11 -19.28 10.91
CA GLU A 107 13.08 -18.38 10.27
C GLU A 107 12.56 -17.91 8.91
N PRO A 108 12.77 -16.64 8.53
CA PRO A 108 12.36 -16.15 7.22
C PRO A 108 13.00 -17.04 6.16
N LYS A 109 12.18 -17.73 5.38
CA LYS A 109 12.70 -18.43 4.20
C LYS A 109 13.27 -17.36 3.27
N GLU A 110 14.55 -17.43 2.98
CA GLU A 110 15.13 -16.66 1.89
C GLU A 110 14.30 -16.97 0.65
N ILE A 111 13.61 -15.96 0.14
CA ILE A 111 12.87 -16.07 -1.11
C ILE A 111 13.95 -16.20 -2.18
N LYS A 112 14.28 -17.45 -2.55
CA LYS A 112 14.93 -17.68 -3.82
C LYS A 112 13.98 -17.12 -4.86
N THR A 113 14.33 -15.97 -5.40
CA THR A 113 13.69 -15.41 -6.58
C THR A 113 13.98 -16.42 -7.70
N GLU A 114 13.06 -17.37 -7.88
CA GLU A 114 13.03 -18.11 -9.15
C GLU A 114 12.92 -17.02 -10.23
N PRO A 115 13.77 -17.08 -11.25
CA PRO A 115 13.69 -16.12 -12.34
C PRO A 115 12.26 -16.23 -12.88
N VAL A 116 11.52 -15.11 -12.80
CA VAL A 116 10.21 -14.99 -13.41
C VAL A 116 10.38 -15.46 -14.85
N PRO A 117 9.69 -16.50 -15.32
CA PRO A 117 9.81 -16.93 -16.72
C PRO A 117 9.52 -15.68 -17.55
N GLU A 118 10.49 -15.27 -18.36
CA GLU A 118 10.28 -14.19 -19.33
C GLU A 118 9.13 -14.64 -20.22
N ILE A 119 7.94 -14.08 -19.94
CA ILE A 119 6.80 -14.25 -20.84
C ILE A 119 7.18 -13.45 -22.08
N ASN A 120 7.79 -14.12 -23.05
CA ASN A 120 7.95 -13.60 -24.39
C ASN A 120 6.52 -13.45 -24.97
N ILE A 121 5.91 -12.30 -24.69
CA ILE A 121 4.71 -11.90 -25.40
C ILE A 121 5.20 -11.64 -26.82
N PRO A 122 4.80 -12.44 -27.84
CA PRO A 122 5.15 -12.15 -29.19
C PRO A 122 4.55 -10.78 -29.53
N ILE A 123 5.39 -9.76 -29.56
CA ILE A 123 5.01 -8.43 -30.04
C ILE A 123 4.69 -8.66 -31.51
N ALA A 124 3.40 -8.77 -31.82
CA ALA A 124 2.96 -8.77 -33.21
C ALA A 124 3.60 -7.56 -33.88
N PRO A 125 4.38 -7.73 -34.96
CA PRO A 125 5.07 -6.62 -35.59
C PRO A 125 3.98 -5.61 -36.01
N SER A 126 3.94 -4.47 -35.30
CA SER A 126 3.13 -3.34 -35.72
C SER A 126 3.72 -2.89 -37.05
N THR A 127 3.10 -3.32 -38.16
CA THR A 127 3.51 -2.99 -39.53
C THR A 127 3.20 -1.55 -39.92
N LYS A 128 3.00 -0.66 -38.97
CA LYS A 128 3.01 0.78 -39.23
C LYS A 128 4.44 1.21 -39.41
N LYS A 129 4.88 1.23 -40.67
CA LYS A 129 6.22 1.69 -41.04
C LYS A 129 6.47 3.09 -40.49
N LEU A 130 7.66 3.31 -39.93
CA LEU A 130 8.13 4.62 -39.42
C LEU A 130 8.01 5.73 -40.47
N SER A 131 7.95 5.36 -41.77
CA SER A 131 7.71 6.23 -42.91
C SER A 131 6.37 6.98 -42.82
N ASP A 132 5.33 6.38 -42.22
CA ASP A 132 4.01 6.99 -42.14
C ASP A 132 3.93 8.09 -41.08
N ILE A 133 4.85 8.03 -40.10
CA ILE A 133 4.96 9.06 -39.04
C ILE A 133 5.71 10.29 -39.59
N ASN A 134 6.74 10.09 -40.43
CA ASN A 134 7.50 11.18 -41.02
C ASN A 134 6.76 11.94 -42.12
N SER A 135 5.83 11.30 -42.81
CA SER A 135 4.98 11.97 -43.79
C SER A 135 3.91 12.87 -43.16
N ALA A 136 3.55 12.60 -41.89
CA ALA A 136 2.60 13.42 -41.14
C ALA A 136 3.23 14.68 -40.50
N THR A 137 4.58 14.71 -40.34
CA THR A 137 5.30 15.85 -39.72
C THR A 137 5.76 16.90 -40.71
N GLY A 138 5.56 16.69 -42.02
CA GLY A 138 6.01 17.61 -43.08
C GLY A 138 5.16 18.88 -43.27
N LYS A 139 4.06 19.05 -42.56
CA LYS A 139 3.25 20.27 -42.55
C LYS A 139 3.28 20.84 -41.15
N ASN A 140 3.79 22.09 -41.03
CA ASN A 140 3.83 22.91 -39.81
C ASN A 140 2.42 23.22 -39.27
N GLU A 141 1.55 22.22 -39.11
CA GLU A 141 0.29 22.37 -38.41
C GLU A 141 0.50 21.99 -36.95
N THR A 142 0.28 22.95 -36.07
CA THR A 142 0.21 22.74 -34.63
C THR A 142 -0.66 21.50 -34.32
N LEU A 143 -0.09 20.50 -33.65
CA LEU A 143 -0.80 19.30 -33.22
C LEU A 143 -2.02 19.69 -32.38
N ARG A 144 -3.20 19.75 -32.99
CA ARG A 144 -4.46 19.97 -32.30
C ARG A 144 -5.06 18.63 -31.94
N LEU A 145 -5.29 18.41 -30.65
CA LEU A 145 -6.03 17.26 -30.15
C LEU A 145 -7.46 17.32 -30.70
N LYS A 146 -7.76 16.53 -31.75
CA LYS A 146 -9.12 16.40 -32.31
C LYS A 146 -9.85 15.32 -31.50
N ARG A 147 -10.88 15.72 -30.77
CA ARG A 147 -11.79 14.76 -30.11
C ARG A 147 -12.70 14.14 -31.18
N ALA A 148 -12.85 12.80 -31.16
CA ALA A 148 -13.71 12.07 -32.10
C ALA A 148 -15.21 12.38 -31.94
N LYS A 149 -15.62 12.90 -30.75
CA LYS A 149 -17.00 13.32 -30.49
C LYS A 149 -16.99 14.74 -29.92
N PRO A 150 -17.79 15.68 -30.48
CA PRO A 150 -17.95 16.99 -29.88
C PRO A 150 -18.60 16.88 -28.51
N LEU A 151 -18.13 17.68 -27.55
CA LEU A 151 -18.78 17.78 -26.24
C LEU A 151 -20.20 18.29 -26.44
N LYS A 152 -21.20 17.49 -26.04
CA LYS A 152 -22.58 18.00 -25.93
C LYS A 152 -22.56 19.10 -24.88
N ARG A 153 -22.80 20.35 -25.30
CA ARG A 153 -23.02 21.46 -24.37
C ARG A 153 -24.37 21.20 -23.69
N ASN A 154 -24.34 20.69 -22.47
CA ASN A 154 -25.55 20.67 -21.64
C ASN A 154 -25.86 22.11 -21.25
N ALA A 155 -27.15 22.40 -21.16
CA ALA A 155 -27.65 23.71 -20.70
C ALA A 155 -27.19 24.08 -19.29
N ASN A 156 -26.68 23.11 -18.53
CA ASN A 156 -26.16 23.26 -17.17
C ASN A 156 -24.62 23.32 -17.18
N ASN A 157 -24.01 24.18 -17.99
CA ASN A 157 -22.58 24.45 -17.86
C ASN A 157 -22.34 25.42 -16.69
N LEU A 158 -21.11 25.45 -16.21
CA LEU A 158 -20.73 26.26 -15.03
C LEU A 158 -21.07 27.76 -15.25
N GLU A 159 -21.03 28.23 -16.47
CA GLU A 159 -21.34 29.61 -16.88
C GLU A 159 -22.81 29.96 -16.62
N SER A 160 -23.74 29.05 -16.95
CA SER A 160 -25.16 29.25 -16.68
C SER A 160 -25.50 29.18 -15.21
N VAL A 161 -24.79 28.33 -14.46
CA VAL A 161 -24.97 28.22 -13.01
C VAL A 161 -24.45 29.44 -12.26
N LEU A 162 -23.39 30.04 -12.76
CA LEU A 162 -22.77 31.25 -12.20
C LEU A 162 -23.38 32.58 -12.76
N GLY A 163 -24.39 32.50 -13.65
CA GLY A 163 -25.03 33.67 -14.22
C GLY A 163 -24.11 34.50 -15.11
N LEU A 164 -23.03 33.94 -15.67
CA LEU A 164 -22.09 34.65 -16.52
C LEU A 164 -22.60 34.71 -17.97
N VAL A 165 -22.82 35.91 -18.46
CA VAL A 165 -23.19 36.13 -19.85
C VAL A 165 -21.91 36.42 -20.66
N ILE A 166 -21.47 35.46 -21.46
CA ILE A 166 -20.32 35.64 -22.36
C ILE A 166 -20.81 36.36 -23.62
N LYS A 167 -20.44 37.64 -23.80
CA LYS A 167 -20.64 38.34 -25.07
C LYS A 167 -19.65 37.82 -26.10
N THR A 168 -20.13 37.08 -27.09
CA THR A 168 -19.34 36.74 -28.29
C THR A 168 -19.05 38.03 -29.05
N LYS A 169 -17.77 38.34 -29.22
CA LYS A 169 -17.34 39.41 -30.17
C LYS A 169 -17.60 38.89 -31.59
N THR A 170 -18.52 39.53 -32.28
CA THR A 170 -18.69 39.46 -33.75
C THR A 170 -17.51 40.13 -34.44
#